data_78b73368c1d4426f57f8e586d8b8e208
#
_entry.id   78b73368c1d4426f57f8e586d8b8e208
#
_cell.length_a   1.000
_cell.length_b   1.000
_cell.length_c   1.000
_cell.angle_alpha   90.00
_cell.angle_beta   90.00
_cell.angle_gamma   90.00
#
_symmetry.space_group_name_H-M   'P 1'
#
loop_
_entity.id
_entity.type
_entity.pdbx_description
1 polymer ?
#
loop_
_entity_poly.entity_id
_entity_poly.type
_entity_poly.pdbx_seq_one_letter_code
_entity_poly.pdbx_strand_id
1 'polypeptide(L)'
;MRTTAIERATTIDWEDWRRFLTDHGAAEFDHGAIAALAYGRLDGKIDNPLWWAQSVAVAFEQEIGRRVPGQRSDGTFQTSVSRATSLDMHALIEAWTHFATSDSDVQDWIAASPRVSGTDKRITWRAKGVGDSKVTVTSEPKKDGRASLIAQLDGLPSNDIKDSARDAWGSILDRFIGQISTE
;
A
#
# COMPACT_ATOMS: atom_id res chain seq x y z
N MET A 1 -7.95 6.73 -16.45
CA MET A 1 -8.05 5.31 -16.02
C MET A 1 -7.13 4.48 -16.91
N ARG A 2 -6.40 3.49 -16.36
CA ARG A 2 -5.45 2.67 -17.16
C ARG A 2 -6.10 1.33 -17.55
N THR A 3 -7.06 1.36 -18.50
CA THR A 3 -7.72 0.14 -19.00
C THR A 3 -6.89 -0.61 -20.05
N THR A 4 -5.97 0.07 -20.72
CA THR A 4 -5.13 -0.50 -21.81
C THR A 4 -4.38 -1.79 -21.42
N ALA A 5 -3.96 -1.93 -20.14
CA ALA A 5 -3.31 -3.16 -19.68
C ALA A 5 -4.31 -4.32 -19.58
N ILE A 6 -5.54 -4.04 -19.14
CA ILE A 6 -6.64 -5.03 -19.07
C ILE A 6 -7.01 -5.47 -20.49
N GLU A 7 -7.23 -4.53 -21.41
CA GLU A 7 -7.59 -4.81 -22.80
C GLU A 7 -6.55 -5.69 -23.49
N ARG A 8 -5.25 -5.35 -23.30
CA ARG A 8 -4.15 -6.13 -23.87
C ARG A 8 -4.10 -7.55 -23.33
N ALA A 9 -4.30 -7.73 -22.03
CA ALA A 9 -4.17 -9.02 -21.38
C ALA A 9 -5.39 -9.91 -21.59
N THR A 10 -6.59 -9.32 -21.62
CA THR A 10 -7.84 -10.06 -21.76
C THR A 10 -8.30 -10.20 -23.21
N THR A 11 -7.69 -9.45 -24.14
CA THR A 11 -8.11 -9.32 -25.56
C THR A 11 -9.58 -8.87 -25.72
N ILE A 12 -10.11 -8.18 -24.69
CA ILE A 12 -11.48 -7.65 -24.65
C ILE A 12 -11.36 -6.14 -24.43
N ASP A 13 -11.98 -5.35 -25.30
CA ASP A 13 -12.00 -3.90 -25.19
C ASP A 13 -12.72 -3.46 -23.92
N TRP A 14 -12.32 -2.32 -23.37
CA TRP A 14 -12.91 -1.82 -22.12
C TRP A 14 -14.41 -1.53 -22.25
N GLU A 15 -14.84 -1.05 -23.40
CA GLU A 15 -16.26 -0.81 -23.68
C GLU A 15 -17.09 -2.10 -23.61
N ASP A 16 -16.55 -3.22 -24.10
CA ASP A 16 -17.18 -4.54 -24.01
C ASP A 16 -17.19 -5.09 -22.58
N TRP A 17 -16.15 -4.77 -21.77
CA TRP A 17 -16.17 -5.06 -20.34
C TRP A 17 -17.26 -4.25 -19.63
N ARG A 18 -17.29 -2.96 -19.87
CA ARG A 18 -18.28 -2.05 -19.28
C ARG A 18 -19.72 -2.49 -19.59
N ARG A 19 -19.99 -2.77 -20.85
CA ARG A 19 -21.32 -3.26 -21.29
C ARG A 19 -21.66 -4.57 -20.60
N PHE A 20 -20.78 -5.56 -20.62
CA PHE A 20 -20.97 -6.85 -19.97
C PHE A 20 -21.30 -6.72 -18.50
N LEU A 21 -20.54 -5.93 -17.75
CA LEU A 21 -20.77 -5.72 -16.32
C LEU A 21 -22.08 -4.97 -16.05
N THR A 22 -22.38 -3.96 -16.85
CA THR A 22 -23.64 -3.19 -16.73
C THR A 22 -24.86 -4.07 -17.01
N ASP A 23 -24.84 -4.88 -18.06
CA ASP A 23 -25.93 -5.76 -18.44
C ASP A 23 -26.23 -6.84 -17.38
N HIS A 24 -25.21 -7.19 -16.57
CA HIS A 24 -25.36 -8.11 -15.44
C HIS A 24 -25.67 -7.41 -14.10
N GLY A 25 -25.92 -6.11 -14.09
CA GLY A 25 -26.27 -5.35 -12.88
C GLY A 25 -25.11 -5.17 -11.90
N ALA A 26 -23.87 -5.24 -12.39
CA ALA A 26 -22.67 -5.19 -11.53
C ALA A 26 -22.51 -3.88 -10.74
N ALA A 27 -23.23 -2.83 -11.10
CA ALA A 27 -23.26 -1.58 -10.32
C ALA A 27 -23.81 -1.76 -8.90
N GLU A 28 -24.64 -2.79 -8.67
CA GLU A 28 -25.22 -3.09 -7.36
C GLU A 28 -24.44 -4.18 -6.60
N PHE A 29 -23.43 -4.78 -7.22
CA PHE A 29 -22.64 -5.86 -6.64
C PHE A 29 -21.51 -5.32 -5.78
N ASP A 30 -21.09 -6.08 -4.76
CA ASP A 30 -19.84 -5.83 -4.07
C ASP A 30 -18.62 -6.16 -4.96
N HIS A 31 -17.43 -5.75 -4.51
CA HIS A 31 -16.19 -5.98 -5.26
C HIS A 31 -15.95 -7.47 -5.59
N GLY A 32 -16.24 -8.36 -4.63
CA GLY A 32 -16.05 -9.80 -4.80
C GLY A 32 -16.96 -10.37 -5.88
N ALA A 33 -18.22 -9.97 -5.90
CA ALA A 33 -19.21 -10.39 -6.89
C ALA A 33 -18.85 -9.85 -8.30
N ILE A 34 -18.40 -8.61 -8.42
CA ILE A 34 -17.90 -8.06 -9.70
C ILE A 34 -16.70 -8.85 -10.21
N ALA A 35 -15.74 -9.14 -9.33
CA ALA A 35 -14.55 -9.91 -9.68
C ALA A 35 -14.91 -11.36 -10.06
N ALA A 36 -15.85 -11.99 -9.36
CA ALA A 36 -16.33 -13.34 -9.70
C ALA A 36 -17.02 -13.39 -11.08
N LEU A 37 -17.82 -12.37 -11.39
CA LEU A 37 -18.46 -12.23 -12.70
C LEU A 37 -17.42 -12.07 -13.83
N ALA A 38 -16.42 -11.21 -13.61
CA ALA A 38 -15.32 -11.03 -14.55
C ALA A 38 -14.48 -12.32 -14.69
N TYR A 39 -14.22 -13.02 -13.58
CA TYR A 39 -13.50 -14.30 -13.60
C TYR A 39 -14.20 -15.33 -14.49
N GLY A 40 -15.51 -15.49 -14.35
CA GLY A 40 -16.27 -16.43 -15.18
C GLY A 40 -16.14 -16.18 -16.69
N ARG A 41 -15.87 -14.93 -17.11
CA ARG A 41 -15.60 -14.59 -18.52
C ARG A 41 -14.18 -14.92 -18.96
N LEU A 42 -13.22 -14.96 -18.03
CA LEU A 42 -11.78 -15.12 -18.27
C LEU A 42 -11.27 -16.55 -18.03
N ASP A 43 -11.97 -17.34 -17.22
CA ASP A 43 -11.52 -18.66 -16.79
C ASP A 43 -11.22 -19.59 -17.97
N GLY A 44 -10.06 -20.23 -17.93
CA GLY A 44 -9.57 -21.12 -18.97
C GLY A 44 -9.19 -20.46 -20.30
N LYS A 45 -9.21 -19.10 -20.39
CA LYS A 45 -8.94 -18.37 -21.65
C LYS A 45 -7.65 -17.57 -21.63
N ILE A 46 -7.17 -17.19 -20.45
CA ILE A 46 -5.97 -16.35 -20.30
C ILE A 46 -5.14 -16.80 -19.11
N ASP A 47 -3.88 -16.35 -19.06
CA ASP A 47 -3.01 -16.52 -17.90
C ASP A 47 -3.44 -15.61 -16.75
N ASN A 48 -3.38 -16.13 -15.50
CA ASN A 48 -3.72 -15.40 -14.28
C ASN A 48 -5.13 -14.77 -14.28
N PRO A 49 -6.20 -15.49 -14.63
CA PRO A 49 -7.54 -14.94 -14.80
C PRO A 49 -8.08 -14.29 -13.52
N LEU A 50 -7.74 -14.81 -12.33
CA LEU A 50 -8.11 -14.21 -11.05
C LEU A 50 -7.55 -12.79 -10.88
N TRP A 51 -6.28 -12.59 -11.21
CA TRP A 51 -5.64 -11.28 -11.09
C TRP A 51 -6.27 -10.25 -12.05
N TRP A 52 -6.54 -10.67 -13.28
CA TRP A 52 -7.18 -9.79 -14.27
C TRP A 52 -8.65 -9.52 -13.94
N ALA A 53 -9.37 -10.47 -13.37
CA ALA A 53 -10.74 -10.27 -12.90
C ALA A 53 -10.81 -9.22 -11.78
N GLN A 54 -9.87 -9.24 -10.83
CA GLN A 54 -9.73 -8.18 -9.82
C GLN A 54 -9.43 -6.82 -10.46
N SER A 55 -8.57 -6.78 -11.47
CA SER A 55 -8.23 -5.55 -12.19
C SER A 55 -9.43 -4.95 -12.93
N VAL A 56 -10.26 -5.81 -13.55
CA VAL A 56 -11.52 -5.41 -14.20
C VAL A 56 -12.50 -4.84 -13.17
N ALA A 57 -12.68 -5.51 -12.03
CA ALA A 57 -13.57 -5.04 -10.97
C ALA A 57 -13.16 -3.66 -10.43
N VAL A 58 -11.86 -3.48 -10.15
CA VAL A 58 -11.32 -2.18 -9.70
C VAL A 58 -11.56 -1.08 -10.74
N ALA A 59 -11.31 -1.35 -12.03
CA ALA A 59 -11.49 -0.38 -13.09
C ALA A 59 -12.96 0.01 -13.25
N PHE A 60 -13.87 -0.95 -13.17
CA PHE A 60 -15.32 -0.71 -13.23
C PHE A 60 -15.81 0.11 -12.03
N GLU A 61 -15.41 -0.24 -10.81
CA GLU A 61 -15.75 0.53 -9.60
C GLU A 61 -15.25 1.99 -9.68
N GLN A 62 -14.07 2.20 -10.27
CA GLN A 62 -13.53 3.55 -10.50
C GLN A 62 -14.37 4.33 -11.53
N GLU A 63 -14.82 3.68 -12.60
CA GLU A 63 -15.61 4.33 -13.64
C GLU A 63 -16.99 4.76 -13.13
N ILE A 64 -17.64 3.91 -12.34
CA ILE A 64 -18.95 4.23 -11.73
C ILE A 64 -18.82 5.10 -10.47
N GLY A 65 -17.64 5.59 -10.13
CA GLY A 65 -17.38 6.50 -9.00
C GLY A 65 -17.47 5.86 -7.61
N ARG A 66 -17.57 4.54 -7.52
CA ARG A 66 -17.58 3.80 -6.22
C ARG A 66 -16.21 3.69 -5.59
N ARG A 67 -15.15 3.89 -6.35
CA ARG A 67 -13.77 3.77 -5.91
C ARG A 67 -12.91 4.87 -6.50
N VAL A 68 -12.05 5.46 -5.69
CA VAL A 68 -11.03 6.40 -6.15
C VAL A 68 -9.72 5.67 -6.49
N PRO A 69 -8.93 6.17 -7.45
CA PRO A 69 -7.62 5.60 -7.72
C PRO A 69 -6.76 5.50 -6.46
N GLY A 70 -6.19 4.31 -6.20
CA GLY A 70 -5.40 4.03 -5.01
C GLY A 70 -6.20 3.63 -3.76
N GLN A 71 -7.53 3.66 -3.80
CA GLN A 71 -8.37 3.17 -2.72
C GLN A 71 -8.35 1.63 -2.66
N ARG A 72 -8.26 1.09 -1.46
CA ARG A 72 -8.34 -0.36 -1.19
C ARG A 72 -9.79 -0.84 -1.21
N SER A 73 -9.99 -2.17 -1.21
CA SER A 73 -11.34 -2.77 -1.19
C SER A 73 -12.13 -2.46 0.09
N ASP A 74 -11.44 -2.17 1.19
CA ASP A 74 -12.03 -1.77 2.47
C ASP A 74 -12.36 -0.26 2.56
N GLY A 75 -12.21 0.46 1.46
CA GLY A 75 -12.47 1.89 1.39
C GLY A 75 -11.31 2.78 1.85
N THR A 76 -10.26 2.20 2.43
CA THR A 76 -9.12 2.95 2.96
C THR A 76 -8.03 3.17 1.91
N PHE A 77 -7.03 3.97 2.28
CA PHE A 77 -5.84 4.23 1.49
C PHE A 77 -4.59 3.75 2.22
N GLN A 78 -3.52 3.59 1.47
CA GLN A 78 -2.19 3.31 2.01
C GLN A 78 -1.14 4.16 1.33
N THR A 79 -0.05 4.43 2.03
CA THR A 79 1.15 5.05 1.46
C THR A 79 2.40 4.41 2.02
N SER A 80 3.51 4.59 1.31
CA SER A 80 4.82 4.18 1.81
C SER A 80 5.90 5.13 1.33
N VAL A 81 6.90 5.33 2.16
CA VAL A 81 8.14 6.05 1.86
C VAL A 81 9.33 5.21 2.28
N SER A 82 10.45 5.33 1.58
CA SER A 82 11.65 4.55 1.90
C SER A 82 12.92 5.38 1.75
N ARG A 83 13.94 5.02 2.55
CA ARG A 83 15.29 5.58 2.44
C ARG A 83 16.32 4.47 2.52
N ALA A 84 17.36 4.61 1.72
CA ALA A 84 18.55 3.77 1.81
C ALA A 84 19.48 4.32 2.89
N THR A 85 20.18 3.42 3.61
CA THR A 85 21.13 3.80 4.66
C THR A 85 22.47 3.08 4.47
N SER A 86 23.47 3.51 5.22
CA SER A 86 24.76 2.81 5.34
C SER A 86 24.75 1.74 6.44
N LEU A 87 23.76 1.75 7.33
CA LEU A 87 23.63 0.80 8.42
C LEU A 87 23.17 -0.57 7.93
N ASP A 88 23.54 -1.61 8.67
CA ASP A 88 22.94 -2.93 8.52
C ASP A 88 21.51 -2.98 9.09
N MET A 89 20.83 -4.09 8.87
CA MET A 89 19.42 -4.25 9.21
C MET A 89 19.14 -4.11 10.72
N HIS A 90 20.02 -4.62 11.58
CA HIS A 90 19.83 -4.60 13.03
C HIS A 90 20.14 -3.23 13.62
N ALA A 91 21.28 -2.66 13.26
CA ALA A 91 21.65 -1.31 13.66
C ALA A 91 20.63 -0.28 13.20
N LEU A 92 20.08 -0.44 11.99
CA LEU A 92 19.07 0.46 11.44
C LEU A 92 17.76 0.46 12.24
N ILE A 93 17.24 -0.72 12.59
CA ILE A 93 15.98 -0.78 13.35
C ILE A 93 16.15 -0.38 14.81
N GLU A 94 17.29 -0.58 15.39
CA GLU A 94 17.65 -0.10 16.74
C GLU A 94 17.72 1.43 16.77
N ALA A 95 18.47 2.05 15.84
CA ALA A 95 18.53 3.50 15.69
C ALA A 95 17.14 4.11 15.43
N TRP A 96 16.34 3.50 14.55
CA TRP A 96 14.97 3.93 14.33
C TRP A 96 14.11 3.88 15.60
N THR A 97 14.20 2.80 16.35
CA THR A 97 13.41 2.64 17.58
C THR A 97 13.74 3.73 18.61
N HIS A 98 15.02 4.05 18.73
CA HIS A 98 15.49 5.14 19.60
C HIS A 98 14.96 6.50 19.11
N PHE A 99 15.15 6.81 17.84
CA PHE A 99 14.64 8.04 17.22
C PHE A 99 13.13 8.19 17.39
N ALA A 100 12.37 7.16 17.05
CA ALA A 100 10.91 7.18 17.11
C ALA A 100 10.36 7.42 18.51
N THR A 101 11.09 7.07 19.57
CA THR A 101 10.67 7.26 20.96
C THR A 101 10.70 8.76 21.35
N SER A 102 11.59 9.55 20.75
CA SER A 102 11.82 10.97 21.10
C SER A 102 11.30 11.96 20.07
N ASP A 103 11.03 11.54 18.84
CA ASP A 103 10.55 12.40 17.78
C ASP A 103 9.05 12.67 17.93
N SER A 104 8.66 13.93 18.16
CA SER A 104 7.27 14.33 18.38
C SER A 104 6.37 14.03 17.20
N ASP A 105 6.88 14.21 15.96
CA ASP A 105 6.06 13.98 14.78
C ASP A 105 5.75 12.48 14.62
N VAL A 106 6.69 11.58 14.96
CA VAL A 106 6.38 10.13 15.00
C VAL A 106 5.34 9.84 16.08
N GLN A 107 5.47 10.45 17.27
CA GLN A 107 4.53 10.24 18.37
C GLN A 107 3.11 10.71 18.03
N ASP A 108 2.96 11.77 17.25
CA ASP A 108 1.66 12.27 16.78
C ASP A 108 0.93 11.28 15.82
N TRP A 109 1.67 10.38 15.16
CA TRP A 109 1.10 9.37 14.27
C TRP A 109 0.73 8.07 14.96
N ILE A 110 1.16 7.81 16.19
CA ILE A 110 0.93 6.54 16.88
C ILE A 110 0.01 6.70 18.09
N ALA A 111 -0.85 5.72 18.31
CA ALA A 111 -1.82 5.70 19.40
C ALA A 111 -1.48 4.69 20.51
N ALA A 112 -0.43 3.88 20.31
CA ALA A 112 0.01 2.90 21.28
C ALA A 112 1.49 2.56 21.10
N SER A 113 2.11 2.04 22.15
CA SER A 113 3.50 1.61 22.16
C SER A 113 3.79 0.61 21.04
N PRO A 114 4.89 0.82 20.30
CA PRO A 114 5.25 -0.04 19.19
C PRO A 114 5.74 -1.42 19.66
N ARG A 115 5.71 -2.38 18.72
CA ARG A 115 6.32 -3.70 18.88
C ARG A 115 7.35 -3.92 17.78
N VAL A 116 8.50 -4.44 18.14
CA VAL A 116 9.55 -4.87 17.20
C VAL A 116 9.53 -6.39 17.09
N SER A 117 9.56 -6.89 15.87
CA SER A 117 9.67 -8.32 15.58
C SER A 117 10.41 -8.52 14.26
N GLY A 118 11.10 -9.63 14.10
CA GLY A 118 11.90 -9.81 12.90
C GLY A 118 12.29 -11.24 12.59
N THR A 119 12.87 -11.38 11.41
CA THR A 119 13.54 -12.56 10.88
C THR A 119 14.85 -12.12 10.23
N ASP A 120 15.66 -13.07 9.79
CA ASP A 120 16.90 -12.77 9.05
C ASP A 120 16.68 -12.03 7.72
N LYS A 121 15.43 -11.93 7.25
CA LYS A 121 15.07 -11.25 5.99
C LYS A 121 14.51 -9.86 6.19
N ARG A 122 13.94 -9.55 7.36
CA ARG A 122 13.42 -8.24 7.72
C ARG A 122 13.19 -8.12 9.21
N ILE A 123 13.32 -6.91 9.72
CA ILE A 123 12.90 -6.56 11.08
C ILE A 123 11.86 -5.44 10.96
N THR A 124 10.79 -5.55 11.72
CA THR A 124 9.64 -4.66 11.61
C THR A 124 9.26 -4.08 12.96
N TRP A 125 9.17 -2.77 13.01
CA TRP A 125 8.60 -1.97 14.08
C TRP A 125 7.15 -1.65 13.69
N ARG A 126 6.18 -1.97 14.55
CA ARG A 126 4.75 -1.77 14.28
C ARG A 126 4.08 -1.04 15.42
N ALA A 127 3.28 -0.05 15.10
CA ALA A 127 2.41 0.65 16.04
C ALA A 127 0.98 0.72 15.51
N LYS A 128 0.01 0.76 16.43
CA LYS A 128 -1.33 1.23 16.11
C LYS A 128 -1.22 2.73 15.82
N GLY A 129 -1.73 3.17 14.68
CA GLY A 129 -1.79 4.58 14.34
C GLY A 129 -3.02 5.27 14.93
N VAL A 130 -3.10 6.57 14.75
CA VAL A 130 -4.26 7.39 15.13
C VAL A 130 -5.47 6.98 14.28
N GLY A 131 -6.65 6.92 14.89
CA GLY A 131 -7.84 6.35 14.28
C GLY A 131 -7.70 4.83 14.10
N ASP A 132 -8.09 4.31 12.95
CA ASP A 132 -7.96 2.89 12.60
C ASP A 132 -6.71 2.61 11.75
N SER A 133 -5.79 3.58 11.66
CA SER A 133 -4.57 3.44 10.88
C SER A 133 -3.54 2.53 11.55
N LYS A 134 -2.57 2.10 10.76
CA LYS A 134 -1.42 1.29 11.22
C LYS A 134 -0.14 1.88 10.64
N VAL A 135 0.87 1.98 11.49
CA VAL A 135 2.21 2.38 11.09
C VAL A 135 3.12 1.18 11.17
N THR A 136 3.80 0.91 10.08
CA THR A 136 4.77 -0.19 9.98
C THR A 136 6.07 0.36 9.43
N VAL A 137 7.16 0.26 10.19
CA VAL A 137 8.49 0.61 9.73
C VAL A 137 9.32 -0.65 9.64
N THR A 138 9.87 -0.92 8.46
CA THR A 138 10.59 -2.16 8.17
C THR A 138 12.02 -1.85 7.78
N SER A 139 12.97 -2.54 8.39
CA SER A 139 14.36 -2.61 7.97
C SER A 139 14.55 -3.85 7.11
N GLU A 140 14.98 -3.66 5.86
CA GLU A 140 15.22 -4.74 4.90
C GLU A 140 16.68 -4.72 4.42
N PRO A 141 17.40 -5.87 4.45
CA PRO A 141 18.78 -5.92 4.03
C PRO A 141 18.91 -5.79 2.51
N LYS A 142 20.00 -5.17 2.09
CA LYS A 142 20.46 -5.12 0.70
C LYS A 142 21.62 -6.10 0.48
N LYS A 143 21.93 -6.39 -0.78
CA LYS A 143 23.00 -7.34 -1.16
C LYS A 143 24.40 -6.93 -0.69
N ASP A 144 24.61 -5.64 -0.42
CA ASP A 144 25.90 -5.08 0.00
C ASP A 144 26.06 -4.94 1.53
N GLY A 145 25.20 -5.61 2.29
CA GLY A 145 25.20 -5.57 3.76
C GLY A 145 24.56 -4.34 4.39
N ARG A 146 24.20 -3.34 3.58
CA ARG A 146 23.43 -2.18 4.02
C ARG A 146 21.96 -2.53 4.16
N ALA A 147 21.14 -1.60 4.63
CA ALA A 147 19.71 -1.78 4.70
C ALA A 147 18.92 -0.57 4.19
N SER A 148 17.64 -0.81 3.89
CA SER A 148 16.65 0.24 3.61
C SER A 148 15.63 0.27 4.73
N LEU A 149 15.25 1.48 5.13
CA LEU A 149 14.12 1.72 6.01
C LEU A 149 12.90 2.07 5.16
N ILE A 150 11.80 1.37 5.40
CA ILE A 150 10.53 1.54 4.69
C ILE A 150 9.46 1.82 5.72
N ALA A 151 8.85 3.01 5.67
CA ALA A 151 7.67 3.34 6.45
C ALA A 151 6.43 3.14 5.60
N GLN A 152 5.47 2.37 6.08
CA GLN A 152 4.18 2.11 5.45
C GLN A 152 3.07 2.49 6.42
N LEU A 153 2.09 3.23 5.92
CA LEU A 153 0.87 3.60 6.62
C LEU A 153 -0.33 3.00 5.91
N ASP A 154 -1.13 2.26 6.66
CA ASP A 154 -2.35 1.59 6.19
C ASP A 154 -3.57 2.14 6.93
N GLY A 155 -4.77 1.97 6.33
CA GLY A 155 -6.03 2.36 6.96
C GLY A 155 -6.28 3.87 6.94
N LEU A 156 -5.67 4.61 6.01
CA LEU A 156 -5.87 6.06 5.89
C LEU A 156 -7.26 6.35 5.28
N PRO A 157 -8.02 7.32 5.84
CA PRO A 157 -9.44 7.48 5.51
C PRO A 157 -9.70 8.16 4.16
N SER A 158 -8.74 8.93 3.63
CA SER A 158 -8.92 9.67 2.38
C SER A 158 -7.62 9.81 1.60
N ASN A 159 -7.74 10.20 0.32
CA ASN A 159 -6.59 10.47 -0.53
C ASN A 159 -5.76 11.67 -0.02
N ASP A 160 -6.42 12.70 0.49
CA ASP A 160 -5.73 13.89 1.02
C ASP A 160 -4.91 13.54 2.27
N ILE A 161 -5.46 12.71 3.17
CA ILE A 161 -4.73 12.20 4.34
C ILE A 161 -3.57 11.30 3.90
N LYS A 162 -3.75 10.49 2.87
CA LYS A 162 -2.68 9.65 2.29
C LYS A 162 -1.53 10.52 1.76
N ASP A 163 -1.84 11.60 1.04
CA ASP A 163 -0.82 12.48 0.47
C ASP A 163 -0.11 13.27 1.58
N SER A 164 -0.85 13.82 2.54
CA SER A 164 -0.28 14.47 3.73
C SER A 164 0.60 13.53 4.56
N ALA A 165 0.15 12.28 4.76
CA ALA A 165 0.93 11.26 5.45
C ALA A 165 2.22 10.92 4.73
N ARG A 166 2.19 10.85 3.40
CA ARG A 166 3.38 10.59 2.57
C ARG A 166 4.43 11.70 2.75
N ASP A 167 4.01 12.95 2.72
CA ASP A 167 4.90 14.11 2.86
C ASP A 167 5.47 14.19 4.27
N ALA A 168 4.64 14.03 5.29
CA ALA A 168 5.06 14.04 6.70
C ALA A 168 6.09 12.93 6.98
N TRP A 169 5.80 11.70 6.57
CA TRP A 169 6.71 10.56 6.77
C TRP A 169 7.95 10.63 5.89
N GLY A 170 7.87 11.28 4.73
CA GLY A 170 9.05 11.66 3.94
C GLY A 170 10.00 12.52 4.76
N SER A 171 9.49 13.60 5.37
CA SER A 171 10.25 14.53 6.21
C SER A 171 10.80 13.87 7.48
N ILE A 172 10.01 13.00 8.14
CA ILE A 172 10.46 12.21 9.32
C ILE A 172 11.66 11.34 8.95
N LEU A 173 11.56 10.59 7.84
CA LEU A 173 12.66 9.73 7.41
C LEU A 173 13.90 10.54 7.00
N ASP A 174 13.74 11.70 6.39
CA ASP A 174 14.88 12.57 6.02
C ASP A 174 15.60 13.10 7.25
N ARG A 175 14.89 13.53 8.31
CA ARG A 175 15.50 13.92 9.60
C ARG A 175 16.24 12.75 10.25
N PHE A 176 15.60 11.59 10.31
CA PHE A 176 16.21 10.37 10.84
C PHE A 176 17.53 10.04 10.12
N ILE A 177 17.51 10.00 8.79
CA ILE A 177 18.71 9.73 7.98
C ILE A 177 19.79 10.77 8.21
N GLY A 178 19.41 12.06 8.33
CA GLY A 178 20.34 13.14 8.66
C GLY A 178 21.06 12.92 9.99
N GLN A 179 20.36 12.43 11.02
CA GLN A 179 20.97 12.16 12.34
C GLN A 179 21.97 11.01 12.29
N ILE A 180 21.60 9.86 11.70
CA ILE A 180 22.50 8.70 11.64
C ILE A 180 23.68 8.83 10.66
N SER A 181 23.66 9.86 9.81
CA SER A 181 24.76 10.14 8.88
C SER A 181 25.83 11.07 9.48
N THR A 182 25.55 11.67 10.65
CA THR A 182 26.39 12.64 11.33
C THR A 182 27.18 12.02 12.49
N GLU A 183 26.80 10.80 12.91
CA GLU A 183 27.51 9.95 13.89
C GLU A 183 28.53 9.04 13.20
#